data_d001337883641983d1c661530c346713
#
_entry.id   d001337883641983d1c661530c346713
#
_cell.length_a   1.000
_cell.length_b   1.000
_cell.length_c   1.000
_cell.angle_alpha   90.00
_cell.angle_beta   90.00
_cell.angle_gamma   90.00
#
_symmetry.space_group_name_H-M   'P 1'
#
loop_
_entity.id
_entity.type
_entity.pdbx_description
1 polymer ?
#
loop_
_entity_poly.entity_id
_entity_poly.type
_entity_poly.pdbx_seq_one_letter_code
_entity_poly.pdbx_strand_id
1 'polypeptide(L)'
;MINAVYRLVAPGMIDIACTEPDLKKNVIMRPEYLSICKADQRYYLGNRSREALKAKLPMALIHECVARVVFDPTGHYKPGDLVMPVPNMPTEHDDVIAENY
;
A
#
# COMPACT_ATOMS: atom_id res chain seq x y z
N MET A 1 -10.96 0.06 14.09
CA MET A 1 -10.17 1.10 13.36
C MET A 1 -10.54 1.05 11.89
N ILE A 2 -10.96 2.17 11.34
CA ILE A 2 -11.31 2.27 9.91
C ILE A 2 -10.17 2.95 9.17
N ASN A 3 -9.74 2.35 8.08
CA ASN A 3 -8.72 2.87 7.20
C ASN A 3 -9.34 3.33 5.89
N ALA A 4 -9.11 4.59 5.51
CA ALA A 4 -9.51 5.10 4.21
C ALA A 4 -8.33 4.95 3.24
N VAL A 5 -8.55 4.26 2.13
CA VAL A 5 -7.53 3.99 1.13
C VAL A 5 -7.91 4.67 -0.17
N TYR A 6 -7.01 5.50 -0.69
CA TYR A 6 -7.14 6.09 -2.02
C TYR A 6 -6.57 5.10 -3.03
N ARG A 7 -7.40 4.65 -3.96
CA ARG A 7 -7.03 3.60 -4.91
C ARG A 7 -7.13 4.08 -6.35
N LEU A 8 -6.15 3.72 -7.14
CA LEU A 8 -6.26 3.82 -8.59
C LEU A 8 -7.11 2.66 -9.08
N VAL A 9 -8.26 2.95 -9.67
CA VAL A 9 -9.19 1.93 -10.20
C VAL A 9 -9.06 1.76 -11.70
N ALA A 10 -8.63 2.79 -12.38
CA ALA A 10 -8.31 2.81 -13.81
C ALA A 10 -7.34 3.97 -14.04
N PRO A 11 -6.62 4.03 -15.18
CA PRO A 11 -5.74 5.15 -15.46
C PRO A 11 -6.43 6.50 -15.27
N GLY A 12 -5.84 7.36 -14.43
CA GLY A 12 -6.38 8.67 -14.09
C GLY A 12 -7.62 8.69 -13.20
N MET A 13 -8.07 7.55 -12.69
CA MET A 13 -9.28 7.45 -11.89
C MET A 13 -8.97 6.94 -10.48
N ILE A 14 -9.18 7.78 -9.48
CA ILE A 14 -8.96 7.45 -8.07
C ILE A 14 -10.31 7.35 -7.36
N ASP A 15 -10.49 6.29 -6.55
CA ASP A 15 -11.60 6.18 -5.63
C ASP A 15 -11.10 6.12 -4.18
N ILE A 16 -12.04 6.10 -3.24
CA ILE A 16 -11.75 5.91 -1.82
C ILE A 16 -12.47 4.66 -1.37
N ALA A 17 -11.73 3.73 -0.77
CA ALA A 17 -12.28 2.55 -0.12
C ALA A 17 -12.02 2.60 1.37
N CYS A 18 -13.01 2.17 2.16
CA CYS A 18 -12.85 2.02 3.60
C CYS A 18 -12.60 0.55 3.93
N THR A 19 -11.57 0.29 4.72
CA THR A 19 -11.20 -1.06 5.14
C THR A 19 -11.01 -1.12 6.64
N GLU A 20 -11.19 -2.30 7.22
CA GLU A 20 -10.79 -2.57 8.59
C GLU A 20 -9.57 -3.48 8.58
N PRO A 21 -8.37 -2.97 8.94
CA PRO A 21 -7.19 -3.81 8.99
C PRO A 21 -7.28 -4.83 10.12
N ASP A 22 -6.71 -6.01 9.90
CA ASP A 22 -6.59 -7.03 10.94
C ASP A 22 -5.47 -6.64 11.91
N LEU A 23 -5.86 -6.14 13.08
CA LEU A 23 -4.94 -5.69 14.11
C LEU A 23 -4.14 -6.82 14.77
N LYS A 24 -4.53 -8.07 14.57
CA LYS A 24 -3.83 -9.23 15.14
C LYS A 24 -2.65 -9.67 14.28
N LYS A 25 -2.67 -9.34 13.00
CA LYS A 25 -1.68 -9.82 12.03
C LYS A 25 -0.80 -8.75 11.45
N ASN A 26 -1.17 -7.50 11.57
CA ASN A 26 -0.50 -6.41 10.86
C ASN A 26 0.04 -5.36 11.80
N VAL A 27 1.23 -4.88 11.49
CA VAL A 27 1.72 -3.64 12.05
C VAL A 27 0.96 -2.49 11.39
N ILE A 28 0.35 -1.64 12.20
CA ILE A 28 -0.40 -0.48 11.72
C ILE A 28 0.49 0.75 11.83
N MET A 29 0.65 1.44 10.73
CA MET A 29 1.48 2.64 10.69
C MET A 29 0.76 3.75 9.93
N ARG A 30 1.07 4.99 10.28
CA ARG A 30 0.53 6.18 9.63
C ARG A 30 1.64 6.88 8.85
N PRO A 31 1.54 7.00 7.54
CA PRO A 31 2.52 7.75 6.76
C PRO A 31 2.54 9.23 7.16
N GLU A 32 3.74 9.78 7.34
CA GLU A 32 3.95 11.21 7.56
C GLU A 32 4.47 11.91 6.32
N TYR A 33 5.38 11.28 5.60
CA TYR A 33 5.95 11.79 4.36
C TYR A 33 5.85 10.73 3.28
N LEU A 34 5.37 11.14 2.13
CA LEU A 34 5.15 10.26 0.99
C LEU A 34 5.98 10.76 -0.20
N SER A 35 6.48 9.84 -0.99
CA SER A 35 7.22 10.14 -2.21
C SER A 35 6.56 9.46 -3.41
N ILE A 36 6.28 10.24 -4.44
CA ILE A 36 5.73 9.73 -5.70
C ILE A 36 6.90 9.35 -6.60
N CYS A 37 6.97 8.08 -7.01
CA CYS A 37 7.99 7.60 -7.91
C CYS A 37 7.46 7.44 -9.34
N LYS A 38 8.36 7.12 -10.28
CA LYS A 38 7.98 6.92 -11.69
C LYS A 38 7.03 5.74 -11.89
N ALA A 39 7.11 4.72 -11.04
CA ALA A 39 6.17 3.59 -11.10
C ALA A 39 4.73 4.04 -10.84
N ASP A 40 4.52 4.89 -9.84
CA ASP A 40 3.20 5.47 -9.56
C ASP A 40 2.67 6.26 -10.76
N GLN A 41 3.54 7.06 -11.38
CA GLN A 41 3.17 7.86 -12.55
C GLN A 41 2.79 6.97 -13.73
N ARG A 42 3.54 5.88 -13.98
CA ARG A 42 3.23 4.95 -15.07
C ARG A 42 1.86 4.29 -14.91
N TYR A 43 1.52 3.87 -13.68
CA TYR A 43 0.21 3.30 -13.42
C TYR A 43 -0.89 4.33 -13.58
N TYR A 44 -0.70 5.52 -13.03
CA TYR A 44 -1.69 6.59 -13.13
C TYR A 44 -1.97 7.00 -14.59
N LEU A 45 -0.92 7.07 -15.42
CA LEU A 45 -1.03 7.41 -16.83
C LEU A 45 -1.47 6.23 -17.72
N GLY A 46 -1.49 5.02 -17.18
CA GLY A 46 -1.83 3.83 -17.95
C GLY A 46 -0.70 3.33 -18.83
N ASN A 47 0.55 3.73 -18.55
CA ASN A 47 1.73 3.35 -19.35
C ASN A 47 2.28 1.97 -18.91
N ARG A 48 1.40 1.00 -18.83
CA ARG A 48 1.69 -0.40 -18.53
C ARG A 48 0.91 -1.29 -19.48
N SER A 49 1.31 -2.55 -19.62
CA SER A 49 0.55 -3.50 -20.42
C SER A 49 -0.87 -3.67 -19.86
N ARG A 50 -1.81 -4.05 -20.73
CA ARG A 50 -3.18 -4.31 -20.32
C ARG A 50 -3.24 -5.40 -19.25
N GLU A 51 -2.42 -6.43 -19.37
CA GLU A 51 -2.33 -7.53 -18.42
C GLU A 51 -1.84 -7.06 -17.05
N ALA A 52 -0.82 -6.20 -17.01
CA ALA A 52 -0.31 -5.65 -15.76
C ALA A 52 -1.35 -4.77 -15.06
N LEU A 53 -2.03 -3.91 -15.81
CA LEU A 53 -3.09 -3.07 -15.26
C LEU A 53 -4.24 -3.92 -14.71
N LYS A 54 -4.67 -4.95 -15.45
CA LYS A 54 -5.73 -5.85 -15.02
C LYS A 54 -5.34 -6.62 -13.75
N ALA A 55 -4.09 -7.03 -13.64
CA ALA A 55 -3.63 -7.81 -12.48
C ALA A 55 -3.48 -6.94 -11.22
N LYS A 56 -3.12 -5.68 -11.37
CA LYS A 56 -2.79 -4.82 -10.23
C LYS A 56 -3.89 -3.87 -9.79
N LEU A 57 -4.73 -3.40 -10.70
CA LEU A 57 -5.80 -2.46 -10.35
C LEU A 57 -7.03 -3.19 -9.81
N PRO A 58 -7.72 -2.67 -8.79
CA PRO A 58 -7.43 -1.43 -8.08
C PRO A 58 -6.26 -1.57 -7.11
N MET A 59 -5.46 -0.51 -6.97
CA MET A 59 -4.32 -0.53 -6.06
C MET A 59 -4.10 0.85 -5.43
N ALA A 60 -3.60 0.86 -4.19
CA ALA A 60 -3.10 2.07 -3.60
C ALA A 60 -1.76 2.42 -4.26
N LEU A 61 -1.63 3.65 -4.73
CA LEU A 61 -0.36 4.16 -5.22
C LEU A 61 0.50 4.62 -4.04
N ILE A 62 1.76 4.97 -4.34
CA ILE A 62 2.73 5.51 -3.40
C ILE A 62 3.16 4.44 -2.39
N HIS A 63 4.32 3.83 -2.67
CA HIS A 63 4.91 2.80 -1.85
C HIS A 63 6.17 3.26 -1.09
N GLU A 64 6.59 4.51 -1.29
CA GLU A 64 7.73 5.10 -0.60
C GLU A 64 7.23 6.08 0.45
N CYS A 65 7.49 5.79 1.72
CA CYS A 65 7.05 6.67 2.78
C CYS A 65 7.92 6.54 4.03
N VAL A 66 7.85 7.56 4.87
CA VAL A 66 8.28 7.51 6.27
C VAL A 66 7.02 7.55 7.11
N ALA A 67 6.88 6.63 8.04
CA ALA A 67 5.66 6.44 8.80
C ALA A 67 5.94 6.30 10.29
N ARG A 68 4.92 6.54 11.10
CA ARG A 68 4.95 6.26 12.54
C ARG A 68 4.10 5.05 12.84
N VAL A 69 4.62 4.17 13.69
CA VAL A 69 3.88 3.02 14.17
C VAL A 69 2.73 3.51 15.04
N VAL A 70 1.53 3.01 14.75
CA VAL A 70 0.33 3.22 15.56
C VAL A 70 0.15 2.04 16.50
N PHE A 71 0.33 0.83 15.99
CA PHE A 71 0.16 -0.39 16.75
C PHE A 71 0.96 -1.53 16.11
N ASP A 72 1.63 -2.32 16.93
CA ASP A 72 2.32 -3.54 16.52
C ASP A 72 1.91 -4.69 17.45
N PRO A 73 1.17 -5.70 16.94
CA PRO A 73 0.73 -6.82 17.76
C PRO A 73 1.89 -7.71 18.25
N THR A 74 3.04 -7.67 17.56
CA THR A 74 4.22 -8.45 17.97
C THR A 74 5.01 -7.78 19.09
N GLY A 75 4.77 -6.48 19.34
CA GLY A 75 5.51 -5.70 20.32
C GLY A 75 6.94 -5.35 19.92
N HIS A 76 7.34 -5.65 18.68
CA HIS A 76 8.69 -5.33 18.19
C HIS A 76 8.90 -3.82 18.05
N TYR A 77 7.90 -3.12 17.55
CA TYR A 77 7.90 -1.66 17.47
C TYR A 77 6.94 -1.08 18.50
N LYS A 78 7.25 0.11 18.98
CA LYS A 78 6.40 0.85 19.93
C LYS A 78 5.57 1.89 19.18
N PRO A 79 4.35 2.20 19.65
CA PRO A 79 3.61 3.34 19.11
C PRO A 79 4.45 4.61 19.13
N GLY A 80 4.47 5.31 17.99
CA GLY A 80 5.29 6.52 17.81
C GLY A 80 6.66 6.29 17.19
N ASP A 81 7.12 5.04 17.07
CA ASP A 81 8.39 4.75 16.39
C ASP A 81 8.33 5.17 14.93
N LEU A 82 9.42 5.79 14.47
CA LEU A 82 9.56 6.20 13.08
C LEU A 82 10.11 5.03 12.28
N VAL A 83 9.42 4.65 11.21
CA VAL A 83 9.77 3.49 10.39
C VAL A 83 9.69 3.84 8.91
N MET A 84 10.40 3.06 8.12
CA MET A 84 10.35 3.14 6.66
C MET A 84 9.93 1.77 6.13
N PRO A 85 8.70 1.62 5.63
CA PRO A 85 8.26 0.34 5.07
C PRO A 85 9.11 -0.07 3.88
N VAL A 86 9.43 -1.37 3.79
CA VAL A 86 10.09 -1.92 2.61
C VAL A 86 9.06 -2.05 1.51
N PRO A 87 9.24 -1.40 0.35
CA PRO A 87 8.31 -1.54 -0.76
C PRO A 87 8.39 -2.95 -1.38
N ASN A 88 7.34 -3.32 -2.10
CA ASN A 88 7.29 -4.58 -2.84
C ASN A 88 7.53 -5.82 -1.98
N MET A 89 6.96 -5.82 -0.78
CA MET A 89 7.00 -6.98 0.10
C MET A 89 5.65 -7.68 0.05
N PRO A 90 5.51 -8.77 -0.73
CA PRO A 90 4.25 -9.50 -0.81
C PRO A 90 3.97 -10.19 0.53
N THR A 91 2.71 -10.18 0.93
CA THR A 91 2.26 -10.98 2.06
C THR A 91 2.00 -12.42 1.62
N GLU A 92 2.14 -13.37 2.54
CA GLU A 92 1.85 -14.77 2.26
C GLU A 92 0.33 -15.02 2.26
N HIS A 93 -0.33 -14.61 1.18
CA HIS A 93 -1.74 -14.89 0.94
C HIS A 93 -1.87 -15.71 -0.34
N ASP A 94 -2.81 -16.63 -0.38
CA ASP A 94 -3.03 -17.51 -1.54
C ASP A 94 -3.41 -16.77 -2.83
N ASP A 95 -3.98 -15.57 -2.68
CA ASP A 95 -4.39 -14.72 -3.79
C ASP A 95 -3.34 -13.70 -4.22
N VAL A 96 -2.16 -13.71 -3.58
CA VAL A 96 -1.08 -12.76 -3.89
C VAL A 96 -0.08 -13.42 -4.84
N ILE A 97 0.16 -12.78 -5.96
CA ILE A 97 1.18 -13.19 -6.94
C ILE A 97 2.41 -12.32 -6.73
N ALA A 98 3.49 -12.94 -6.22
CA ALA A 98 4.71 -12.22 -5.84
C ALA A 98 5.33 -11.44 -7.00
N GLU A 99 5.23 -11.94 -8.22
CA GLU A 99 5.78 -11.32 -9.42
C GLU A 99 5.10 -9.98 -9.77
N ASN A 100 3.97 -9.69 -9.16
CA ASN A 100 3.25 -8.44 -9.38
C ASN A 100 3.68 -7.31 -8.42
N TYR A 101 4.65 -7.57 -7.56
CA TYR A 101 5.16 -6.61 -6.57
C TYR A 101 6.57 -6.12 -6.90
#